data_898f4737241b9b8fa0b2bd9fce878089
#
_entry.id   898f4737241b9b8fa0b2bd9fce878089
#
_cell.length_a   1.000
_cell.length_b   1.000
_cell.length_c   1.000
_cell.angle_alpha   90.00
_cell.angle_beta   90.00
_cell.angle_gamma   90.00
#
_symmetry.space_group_name_H-M   'P 1'
#
loop_
_entity.id
_entity.type
_entity.pdbx_description
1 polymer ?
#
loop_
_entity_poly.entity_id
_entity_poly.type
_entity_poly.pdbx_seq_one_letter_code
_entity_poly.pdbx_strand_id
1 'polypeptide(L)'
;MTIPFWVQGGRTVNLLDIQPADVTAEALAESLAKLNRFSGRSPEPWPVATHSVLVERLCPPELGPWAILHDAHETILGDMTTPAVELISHAGRIPNLAAAIASVKGRIDRVIGGAWGVPVRSVSQELRRADRIALQAEAILFLGAEPVLFDAHDDDDIDRAMSILIELQAAREWRAARDLWLSRVEHYALLGRMTPPKAQNQPQTENN
;
A
#
# COMPACT_ATOMS: atom_id res chain seq x y z
N MET A 1 12.08 -20.62 14.80
CA MET A 1 11.70 -20.67 13.37
C MET A 1 11.89 -19.27 12.81
N THR A 2 12.46 -19.13 11.60
CA THR A 2 12.63 -17.87 10.91
C THR A 2 12.04 -17.99 9.51
N ILE A 3 11.46 -16.89 8.98
CA ILE A 3 11.05 -16.80 7.59
C ILE A 3 11.90 -15.69 6.98
N PRO A 4 13.04 -16.01 6.33
CA PRO A 4 13.94 -15.01 5.78
C PRO A 4 13.35 -14.39 4.52
N PHE A 5 13.45 -13.07 4.42
CA PHE A 5 13.02 -12.27 3.27
C PHE A 5 14.17 -11.36 2.84
N TRP A 6 14.57 -11.46 1.56
CA TRP A 6 15.67 -10.66 1.03
C TRP A 6 15.23 -9.23 0.78
N VAL A 7 16.05 -8.29 1.24
CA VAL A 7 15.86 -6.87 0.98
C VAL A 7 17.10 -6.30 0.29
N GLN A 8 16.98 -5.09 -0.23
CA GLN A 8 18.06 -4.41 -0.92
C GLN A 8 19.32 -4.35 -0.04
N GLY A 9 20.50 -4.44 -0.67
CA GLY A 9 21.79 -4.48 0.02
C GLY A 9 22.19 -5.87 0.53
N GLY A 10 21.49 -6.94 0.12
CA GLY A 10 21.83 -8.32 0.47
C GLY A 10 21.47 -8.73 1.90
N ARG A 11 20.76 -7.87 2.63
CA ARG A 11 20.28 -8.15 3.99
C ARG A 11 19.02 -9.02 3.96
N THR A 12 18.81 -9.81 4.99
CA THR A 12 17.54 -10.54 5.22
C THR A 12 16.78 -9.96 6.41
N VAL A 13 15.47 -9.92 6.25
CA VAL A 13 14.50 -9.62 7.33
C VAL A 13 13.83 -10.91 7.76
N ASN A 14 13.63 -11.10 9.05
CA ASN A 14 12.80 -12.19 9.54
C ASN A 14 11.33 -11.75 9.57
N LEU A 15 10.50 -12.30 8.70
CA LEU A 15 9.07 -11.90 8.62
C LEU A 15 8.25 -12.27 9.87
N LEU A 16 8.77 -13.12 10.75
CA LEU A 16 8.13 -13.39 12.04
C LEU A 16 8.49 -12.35 13.11
N ASP A 17 9.52 -11.52 12.87
CA ASP A 17 10.06 -10.54 13.81
C ASP A 17 10.57 -9.31 13.05
N ILE A 18 9.64 -8.61 12.37
CA ILE A 18 9.92 -7.40 11.60
C ILE A 18 10.25 -6.27 12.57
N GLN A 19 11.40 -5.63 12.38
CA GLN A 19 11.88 -4.52 13.19
C GLN A 19 11.53 -3.16 12.57
N PRO A 20 11.44 -2.06 13.36
CA PRO A 20 11.21 -0.72 12.82
C PRO A 20 12.18 -0.33 11.69
N ALA A 21 13.43 -0.74 11.77
CA ALA A 21 14.44 -0.49 10.75
C ALA A 21 14.20 -1.24 9.42
N ASP A 22 13.29 -2.19 9.40
CA ASP A 22 12.91 -2.95 8.20
C ASP A 22 11.78 -2.27 7.41
N VAL A 23 11.08 -1.31 8.05
CA VAL A 23 9.91 -0.61 7.50
C VAL A 23 10.12 0.90 7.47
N THR A 24 11.31 1.34 7.05
CA THR A 24 11.62 2.78 6.88
C THR A 24 10.83 3.40 5.73
N ALA A 25 10.75 4.72 5.70
CA ALA A 25 10.03 5.44 4.64
C ALA A 25 10.59 5.09 3.27
N GLU A 26 11.91 5.08 3.11
CA GLU A 26 12.59 4.77 1.85
C GLU A 26 12.34 3.33 1.41
N ALA A 27 12.41 2.37 2.33
CA ALA A 27 12.19 0.95 2.02
C ALA A 27 10.75 0.69 1.56
N LEU A 28 9.75 1.26 2.27
CA LEU A 28 8.35 1.13 1.89
C LEU A 28 8.07 1.84 0.57
N ALA A 29 8.50 3.11 0.42
CA ALA A 29 8.27 3.90 -0.78
C ALA A 29 8.83 3.24 -2.03
N GLU A 30 10.06 2.73 -1.97
CA GLU A 30 10.71 2.09 -3.11
C GLU A 30 10.00 0.79 -3.51
N SER A 31 9.58 -0.02 -2.54
CA SER A 31 8.87 -1.26 -2.81
C SER A 31 7.47 -0.99 -3.37
N LEU A 32 6.66 -0.13 -2.71
CA LEU A 32 5.31 0.21 -3.16
C LEU A 32 5.29 0.87 -4.54
N ALA A 33 6.33 1.65 -4.86
CA ALA A 33 6.45 2.29 -6.17
C ALA A 33 6.78 1.29 -7.31
N LYS A 34 7.37 0.15 -6.99
CA LYS A 34 7.70 -0.91 -7.97
C LYS A 34 6.60 -1.97 -8.08
N LEU A 35 5.70 -2.06 -7.10
CA LEU A 35 4.52 -2.92 -7.18
C LEU A 35 3.45 -2.23 -8.03
N ASN A 36 2.96 -2.93 -9.04
CA ASN A 36 1.88 -2.43 -9.89
C ASN A 36 0.57 -3.12 -9.55
N ARG A 37 -0.48 -2.32 -9.43
CA ARG A 37 -1.86 -2.80 -9.25
C ARG A 37 -2.33 -3.63 -10.44
N PHE A 38 -3.42 -4.37 -10.25
CA PHE A 38 -4.03 -5.25 -11.25
C PHE A 38 -3.08 -6.32 -11.80
N SER A 39 -2.06 -6.71 -11.05
CA SER A 39 -1.01 -7.62 -11.51
C SER A 39 -0.36 -7.16 -12.83
N GLY A 40 -0.18 -5.84 -13.00
CA GLY A 40 0.42 -5.23 -14.18
C GLY A 40 -0.44 -5.30 -15.45
N ARG A 41 -1.77 -5.47 -15.34
CA ARG A 41 -2.67 -5.52 -16.52
C ARG A 41 -3.16 -4.15 -17.00
N SER A 42 -2.87 -3.08 -16.29
CA SER A 42 -3.12 -1.72 -16.78
C SER A 42 -2.24 -1.43 -18.02
N PRO A 43 -2.70 -0.61 -18.99
CA PRO A 43 -1.93 -0.27 -20.19
C PRO A 43 -0.57 0.37 -19.87
N GLU A 44 -0.54 1.14 -18.82
CA GLU A 44 0.65 1.79 -18.29
C GLU A 44 0.86 1.36 -16.82
N PRO A 45 2.08 1.45 -16.29
CA PRO A 45 2.33 1.16 -14.88
C PRO A 45 1.40 1.97 -13.98
N TRP A 46 0.84 1.32 -12.96
CA TRP A 46 0.06 1.98 -11.92
C TRP A 46 0.52 1.49 -10.55
N PRO A 47 1.48 2.21 -9.92
CA PRO A 47 2.09 1.81 -8.67
C PRO A 47 1.14 1.82 -7.47
N VAL A 48 1.31 0.88 -6.56
CA VAL A 48 0.61 0.87 -5.26
C VAL A 48 0.90 2.16 -4.46
N ALA A 49 2.12 2.71 -4.58
CA ALA A 49 2.45 4.00 -3.98
C ALA A 49 1.52 5.13 -4.47
N THR A 50 1.24 5.21 -5.78
CA THR A 50 0.35 6.23 -6.35
C THR A 50 -1.10 5.98 -5.96
N HIS A 51 -1.54 4.71 -5.93
CA HIS A 51 -2.84 4.33 -5.40
C HIS A 51 -3.01 4.77 -3.94
N SER A 52 -2.01 4.56 -3.09
CA SER A 52 -2.07 4.98 -1.69
C SER A 52 -2.27 6.49 -1.53
N VAL A 53 -1.69 7.30 -2.45
CA VAL A 53 -1.93 8.75 -2.48
C VAL A 53 -3.35 9.08 -2.96
N LEU A 54 -3.89 8.34 -3.93
CA LEU A 54 -5.29 8.50 -4.35
C LEU A 54 -6.24 8.24 -3.18
N VAL A 55 -6.07 7.13 -2.47
CA VAL A 55 -6.89 6.77 -1.30
C VAL A 55 -6.74 7.81 -0.20
N GLU A 56 -5.52 8.29 0.06
CA GLU A 56 -5.25 9.35 1.04
C GLU A 56 -6.03 10.63 0.72
N ARG A 57 -6.05 11.06 -0.55
CA ARG A 57 -6.78 12.25 -1.01
C ARG A 57 -8.31 12.09 -1.00
N LEU A 58 -8.81 10.87 -1.02
CA LEU A 58 -10.24 10.54 -0.91
C LEU A 58 -10.71 10.43 0.55
N CYS A 59 -9.79 10.13 1.47
CA CYS A 59 -10.10 10.00 2.89
C CYS A 59 -10.33 11.34 3.58
N PRO A 60 -11.08 11.34 4.70
CA PRO A 60 -11.06 12.45 5.65
C PRO A 60 -9.62 12.74 6.14
N PRO A 61 -9.24 14.02 6.34
CA PRO A 61 -7.88 14.40 6.69
C PRO A 61 -7.31 13.68 7.93
N GLU A 62 -8.14 13.34 8.90
CA GLU A 62 -7.73 12.62 10.11
C GLU A 62 -7.26 11.18 9.85
N LEU A 63 -7.70 10.56 8.77
CA LEU A 63 -7.27 9.23 8.35
C LEU A 63 -6.01 9.26 7.47
N GLY A 64 -5.62 10.42 6.94
CA GLY A 64 -4.53 10.56 5.98
C GLY A 64 -3.23 9.85 6.36
N PRO A 65 -2.73 9.95 7.62
CA PRO A 65 -1.53 9.23 8.02
C PRO A 65 -1.62 7.71 7.87
N TRP A 66 -2.80 7.12 8.16
CA TRP A 66 -2.98 5.68 7.93
C TRP A 66 -3.34 5.37 6.48
N ALA A 67 -4.07 6.23 5.80
CA ALA A 67 -4.44 6.03 4.40
C ALA A 67 -3.20 5.94 3.49
N ILE A 68 -2.13 6.71 3.75
CA ILE A 68 -0.88 6.59 2.99
C ILE A 68 -0.13 5.28 3.29
N LEU A 69 -0.38 4.65 4.44
CA LEU A 69 0.26 3.41 4.88
C LEU A 69 -0.63 2.16 4.69
N HIS A 70 -1.88 2.30 4.25
CA HIS A 70 -2.88 1.24 4.33
C HIS A 70 -2.49 -0.06 3.59
N ASP A 71 -1.75 0.06 2.50
CA ASP A 71 -1.22 -1.04 1.70
C ASP A 71 0.28 -1.31 1.93
N ALA A 72 0.89 -0.70 2.96
CA ALA A 72 2.31 -0.90 3.23
C ALA A 72 2.69 -2.37 3.50
N HIS A 73 1.74 -3.22 3.95
CA HIS A 73 1.93 -4.65 4.08
C HIS A 73 2.21 -5.37 2.74
N GLU A 74 1.86 -4.76 1.62
CA GLU A 74 2.12 -5.31 0.28
C GLU A 74 3.60 -5.31 -0.09
N THR A 75 4.42 -4.51 0.57
CA THR A 75 5.89 -4.58 0.42
C THR A 75 6.45 -5.95 0.80
N ILE A 76 5.70 -6.74 1.58
CA ILE A 76 6.06 -8.07 2.06
C ILE A 76 5.25 -9.15 1.33
N LEU A 77 3.96 -8.93 1.12
CA LEU A 77 3.03 -9.94 0.59
C LEU A 77 2.82 -9.84 -0.92
N GLY A 78 3.20 -8.69 -1.52
CA GLY A 78 2.80 -8.32 -2.88
C GLY A 78 1.35 -7.86 -2.94
N ASP A 79 0.99 -7.19 -4.04
CA ASP A 79 -0.41 -6.86 -4.36
C ASP A 79 -1.17 -8.15 -4.75
N MET A 80 -1.83 -8.75 -3.76
CA MET A 80 -2.63 -9.96 -3.97
C MET A 80 -4.07 -9.58 -4.31
N THR A 81 -4.41 -9.68 -5.59
CA THR A 81 -5.77 -9.36 -6.05
C THR A 81 -6.81 -10.31 -5.48
N THR A 82 -8.00 -9.82 -5.17
CA THR A 82 -9.12 -10.64 -4.66
C THR A 82 -9.40 -11.86 -5.56
N PRO A 83 -9.47 -11.75 -6.90
CA PRO A 83 -9.67 -12.92 -7.76
C PRO A 83 -8.55 -13.97 -7.65
N ALA A 84 -7.30 -13.56 -7.41
CA ALA A 84 -6.20 -14.50 -7.22
C ALA A 84 -6.36 -15.28 -5.91
N VAL A 85 -6.74 -14.60 -4.83
CA VAL A 85 -7.02 -15.24 -3.53
C VAL A 85 -8.18 -16.22 -3.63
N GLU A 86 -9.27 -15.83 -4.33
CA GLU A 86 -10.43 -16.70 -4.55
C GLU A 86 -10.06 -17.93 -5.39
N LEU A 87 -9.29 -17.76 -6.45
CA LEU A 87 -8.82 -18.87 -7.28
C LEU A 87 -7.99 -19.86 -6.46
N ILE A 88 -7.04 -19.37 -5.66
CA ILE A 88 -6.20 -20.24 -4.81
C ILE A 88 -7.05 -20.95 -3.75
N SER A 89 -8.00 -20.23 -3.13
CA SER A 89 -8.91 -20.82 -2.16
C SER A 89 -9.76 -21.94 -2.77
N HIS A 90 -10.34 -21.68 -3.94
CA HIS A 90 -11.19 -22.64 -4.64
C HIS A 90 -10.40 -23.83 -5.19
N ALA A 91 -9.37 -23.58 -6.01
CA ALA A 91 -8.58 -24.63 -6.65
C ALA A 91 -7.71 -25.41 -5.66
N GLY A 92 -7.16 -24.72 -4.65
CA GLY A 92 -6.37 -25.33 -3.59
C GLY A 92 -7.21 -26.03 -2.51
N ARG A 93 -8.54 -25.89 -2.54
CA ARG A 93 -9.46 -26.39 -1.50
C ARG A 93 -9.05 -25.92 -0.10
N ILE A 94 -8.65 -24.66 0.03
CA ILE A 94 -8.20 -24.04 1.27
C ILE A 94 -9.32 -23.15 1.80
N PRO A 95 -10.22 -23.66 2.64
CA PRO A 95 -11.27 -22.84 3.23
C PRO A 95 -10.63 -21.75 4.11
N ASN A 96 -11.26 -20.58 4.16
CA ASN A 96 -10.83 -19.43 4.97
C ASN A 96 -9.45 -18.83 4.59
N LEU A 97 -8.93 -19.07 3.39
CA LEU A 97 -7.67 -18.48 2.92
C LEU A 97 -7.70 -16.94 3.02
N ALA A 98 -8.80 -16.30 2.59
CA ALA A 98 -8.94 -14.85 2.67
C ALA A 98 -8.84 -14.34 4.12
N ALA A 99 -9.47 -15.05 5.07
CA ALA A 99 -9.38 -14.69 6.49
C ALA A 99 -7.96 -14.88 7.05
N ALA A 100 -7.24 -15.93 6.63
CA ALA A 100 -5.85 -16.14 7.01
C ALA A 100 -4.95 -15.02 6.49
N ILE A 101 -5.10 -14.64 5.21
CA ILE A 101 -4.36 -13.52 4.60
C ILE A 101 -4.68 -12.21 5.33
N ALA A 102 -5.96 -11.91 5.59
CA ALA A 102 -6.36 -10.72 6.34
C ALA A 102 -5.74 -10.66 7.74
N SER A 103 -5.63 -11.82 8.42
CA SER A 103 -4.96 -11.91 9.73
C SER A 103 -3.47 -11.58 9.63
N VAL A 104 -2.78 -12.07 8.59
CA VAL A 104 -1.35 -11.77 8.35
C VAL A 104 -1.17 -10.29 8.00
N LYS A 105 -1.99 -9.74 7.09
CA LYS A 105 -2.00 -8.30 6.76
C LYS A 105 -2.14 -7.45 8.03
N GLY A 106 -3.16 -7.74 8.85
CA GLY A 106 -3.39 -7.01 10.10
C GLY A 106 -2.27 -7.16 11.13
N ARG A 107 -1.48 -8.24 11.11
CA ARG A 107 -0.28 -8.38 11.94
C ARG A 107 0.82 -7.43 11.46
N ILE A 108 1.08 -7.40 10.16
CA ILE A 108 2.08 -6.51 9.54
C ILE A 108 1.67 -5.05 9.76
N ASP A 109 0.41 -4.70 9.53
CA ASP A 109 -0.15 -3.37 9.77
C ASP A 109 0.13 -2.87 11.19
N ARG A 110 -0.05 -3.74 12.20
CA ARG A 110 0.24 -3.36 13.59
C ARG A 110 1.72 -3.08 13.84
N VAL A 111 2.60 -3.84 13.19
CA VAL A 111 4.05 -3.58 13.28
C VAL A 111 4.39 -2.24 12.64
N ILE A 112 3.90 -1.99 11.43
CA ILE A 112 4.12 -0.73 10.71
C ILE A 112 3.53 0.44 11.49
N GLY A 113 2.26 0.36 11.88
CA GLY A 113 1.59 1.41 12.65
C GLY A 113 2.31 1.75 13.95
N GLY A 114 2.77 0.73 14.69
CA GLY A 114 3.56 0.90 15.91
C GLY A 114 4.91 1.55 15.65
N ALA A 115 5.63 1.10 14.62
CA ALA A 115 6.94 1.66 14.24
C ALA A 115 6.85 3.12 13.78
N TRP A 116 5.75 3.50 13.14
CA TRP A 116 5.50 4.83 12.58
C TRP A 116 4.76 5.78 13.53
N GLY A 117 4.33 5.32 14.70
CA GLY A 117 3.51 6.10 15.62
C GLY A 117 2.12 6.45 15.06
N VAL A 118 1.60 5.64 14.14
CA VAL A 118 0.31 5.87 13.46
C VAL A 118 -0.71 4.83 13.91
N PRO A 119 -1.88 5.24 14.45
CA PRO A 119 -2.94 4.29 14.79
C PRO A 119 -3.45 3.54 13.55
N VAL A 120 -3.47 2.21 13.64
CA VAL A 120 -4.02 1.35 12.57
C VAL A 120 -5.52 1.58 12.42
N ARG A 121 -5.98 1.85 11.19
CA ARG A 121 -7.37 2.14 10.84
C ARG A 121 -7.91 1.24 9.71
N SER A 122 -7.32 0.08 9.50
CA SER A 122 -7.69 -0.85 8.41
C SER A 122 -9.16 -1.31 8.43
N VAL A 123 -9.85 -1.14 9.57
CA VAL A 123 -11.28 -1.46 9.72
C VAL A 123 -12.20 -0.23 9.60
N SER A 124 -11.66 0.99 9.43
CA SER A 124 -12.48 2.19 9.23
C SER A 124 -13.36 2.05 7.99
N GLN A 125 -14.64 2.43 8.12
CA GLN A 125 -15.58 2.42 7.00
C GLN A 125 -15.21 3.46 5.93
N GLU A 126 -14.75 4.62 6.37
CA GLU A 126 -14.34 5.72 5.49
C GLU A 126 -13.12 5.33 4.65
N LEU A 127 -12.12 4.69 5.27
CA LEU A 127 -10.95 4.20 4.55
C LEU A 127 -11.34 3.14 3.51
N ARG A 128 -12.14 2.15 3.92
CA ARG A 128 -12.61 1.08 3.01
C ARG A 128 -13.47 1.64 1.87
N ARG A 129 -14.27 2.69 2.15
CA ARG A 129 -15.04 3.38 1.11
C ARG A 129 -14.12 4.08 0.13
N ALA A 130 -13.14 4.84 0.62
CA ALA A 130 -12.17 5.55 -0.21
C ALA A 130 -11.36 4.57 -1.10
N ASP A 131 -10.90 3.44 -0.56
CA ASP A 131 -10.18 2.41 -1.29
C ASP A 131 -11.05 1.77 -2.39
N ARG A 132 -12.34 1.45 -2.10
CA ARG A 132 -13.27 0.93 -3.11
C ARG A 132 -13.58 1.94 -4.22
N ILE A 133 -13.75 3.23 -3.89
CA ILE A 133 -13.94 4.30 -4.88
C ILE A 133 -12.69 4.42 -5.75
N ALA A 134 -11.50 4.39 -5.15
CA ALA A 134 -10.23 4.40 -5.89
C ALA A 134 -10.13 3.21 -6.84
N LEU A 135 -10.38 1.98 -6.36
CA LEU A 135 -10.39 0.77 -7.18
C LEU A 135 -11.35 0.88 -8.37
N GLN A 136 -12.57 1.38 -8.14
CA GLN A 136 -13.56 1.53 -9.20
C GLN A 136 -13.11 2.54 -10.26
N ALA A 137 -12.65 3.74 -9.85
CA ALA A 137 -12.15 4.76 -10.76
C ALA A 137 -10.94 4.26 -11.56
N GLU A 138 -9.99 3.58 -10.91
CA GLU A 138 -8.83 2.97 -11.56
C GLU A 138 -9.24 1.90 -12.58
N ALA A 139 -10.17 1.02 -12.22
CA ALA A 139 -10.63 -0.05 -13.11
C ALA A 139 -11.39 0.51 -14.32
N ILE A 140 -12.21 1.53 -14.14
CA ILE A 140 -12.90 2.22 -15.25
C ILE A 140 -11.86 2.86 -16.18
N LEU A 141 -10.91 3.63 -15.63
CA LEU A 141 -9.94 4.38 -16.44
C LEU A 141 -8.94 3.48 -17.15
N PHE A 142 -8.39 2.48 -16.44
CA PHE A 142 -7.26 1.70 -16.97
C PHE A 142 -7.68 0.39 -17.62
N LEU A 143 -8.77 -0.22 -17.19
CA LEU A 143 -9.21 -1.53 -17.68
C LEU A 143 -10.49 -1.45 -18.52
N GLY A 144 -11.12 -0.27 -18.63
CA GLY A 144 -12.41 -0.11 -19.30
C GLY A 144 -13.54 -0.89 -18.63
N ALA A 145 -13.44 -1.09 -17.30
CA ALA A 145 -14.46 -1.81 -16.56
C ALA A 145 -15.79 -1.04 -16.55
N GLU A 146 -16.89 -1.78 -16.70
CA GLU A 146 -18.23 -1.18 -16.63
C GLU A 146 -18.58 -0.86 -15.16
N PRO A 147 -19.12 0.33 -14.85
CA PRO A 147 -19.49 0.73 -13.49
C PRO A 147 -20.43 -0.25 -12.79
N VAL A 148 -21.29 -0.94 -13.53
CA VAL A 148 -22.24 -1.93 -13.01
C VAL A 148 -21.58 -3.14 -12.32
N LEU A 149 -20.29 -3.37 -12.55
CA LEU A 149 -19.54 -4.45 -11.92
C LEU A 149 -19.16 -4.15 -10.46
N PHE A 150 -19.43 -2.95 -9.98
CA PHE A 150 -19.06 -2.50 -8.65
C PHE A 150 -20.32 -2.17 -7.82
N ASP A 151 -20.16 -2.18 -6.50
CA ASP A 151 -21.17 -1.63 -5.61
C ASP A 151 -21.45 -0.17 -5.98
N ALA A 152 -22.73 0.23 -5.95
CA ALA A 152 -23.11 1.60 -6.27
C ALA A 152 -22.45 2.59 -5.31
N HIS A 153 -21.65 3.49 -5.86
CA HIS A 153 -21.14 4.69 -5.23
C HIS A 153 -21.86 5.91 -5.79
N ASP A 154 -21.82 6.99 -5.04
CA ASP A 154 -22.31 8.28 -5.54
C ASP A 154 -21.47 8.70 -6.77
N ASP A 155 -22.12 9.15 -7.83
CA ASP A 155 -21.45 9.61 -9.05
C ASP A 155 -20.45 10.73 -8.72
N ASP A 156 -20.76 11.62 -7.78
CA ASP A 156 -19.87 12.70 -7.33
C ASP A 156 -18.57 12.17 -6.72
N ASP A 157 -18.61 11.03 -6.02
CA ASP A 157 -17.39 10.40 -5.47
C ASP A 157 -16.50 9.84 -6.56
N ILE A 158 -17.10 9.20 -7.57
CA ILE A 158 -16.35 8.65 -8.71
C ILE A 158 -15.75 9.79 -9.55
N ASP A 159 -16.51 10.85 -9.82
CA ASP A 159 -16.01 12.02 -10.56
C ASP A 159 -14.87 12.71 -9.82
N ARG A 160 -14.96 12.83 -8.51
CA ARG A 160 -13.87 13.32 -7.67
C ARG A 160 -12.65 12.42 -7.76
N ALA A 161 -12.82 11.10 -7.65
CA ALA A 161 -11.72 10.14 -7.77
C ALA A 161 -11.07 10.19 -9.15
N MET A 162 -11.86 10.29 -10.22
CA MET A 162 -11.38 10.42 -11.60
C MET A 162 -10.56 11.70 -11.79
N SER A 163 -11.00 12.83 -11.23
CA SER A 163 -10.26 14.09 -11.29
C SER A 163 -8.88 13.96 -10.62
N ILE A 164 -8.83 13.37 -9.43
CA ILE A 164 -7.58 13.14 -8.71
C ILE A 164 -6.68 12.16 -9.50
N LEU A 165 -7.27 11.08 -10.02
CA LEU A 165 -6.57 10.05 -10.77
C LEU A 165 -5.88 10.60 -12.03
N ILE A 166 -6.55 11.53 -12.75
CA ILE A 166 -5.98 12.21 -13.91
C ILE A 166 -4.74 13.03 -13.52
N GLU A 167 -4.80 13.76 -12.41
CA GLU A 167 -3.65 14.51 -11.88
C GLU A 167 -2.48 13.58 -11.52
N LEU A 168 -2.78 12.43 -10.90
CA LEU A 168 -1.80 11.47 -10.43
C LEU A 168 -1.12 10.66 -11.56
N GLN A 169 -1.61 10.70 -12.78
CA GLN A 169 -0.96 10.00 -13.91
C GLN A 169 0.48 10.46 -14.16
N ALA A 170 0.86 11.66 -13.74
CA ALA A 170 2.25 12.11 -13.76
C ALA A 170 3.18 11.27 -12.87
N ALA A 171 2.63 10.57 -11.88
CA ALA A 171 3.35 9.71 -10.95
C ALA A 171 3.15 8.20 -11.23
N ARG A 172 2.98 7.81 -12.51
CA ARG A 172 2.89 6.41 -12.92
C ARG A 172 4.25 5.71 -13.00
N GLU A 173 5.30 6.46 -13.28
CA GLU A 173 6.67 5.95 -13.25
C GLU A 173 7.13 5.75 -11.80
N TRP A 174 7.81 4.63 -11.52
CA TRP A 174 8.12 4.23 -10.16
C TRP A 174 8.92 5.27 -9.35
N ARG A 175 9.84 6.03 -9.98
CA ARG A 175 10.59 7.10 -9.27
C ARG A 175 9.67 8.24 -8.88
N ALA A 176 8.81 8.68 -9.79
CA ALA A 176 7.83 9.73 -9.51
C ALA A 176 6.80 9.28 -8.46
N ALA A 177 6.35 8.02 -8.51
CA ALA A 177 5.47 7.43 -7.52
C ALA A 177 6.11 7.39 -6.12
N ARG A 178 7.39 6.96 -6.05
CA ARG A 178 8.16 6.96 -4.81
C ARG A 178 8.27 8.36 -4.21
N ASP A 179 8.67 9.32 -5.02
CA ASP A 179 8.91 10.70 -4.56
C ASP A 179 7.60 11.36 -4.13
N LEU A 180 6.52 11.11 -4.85
CA LEU A 180 5.17 11.56 -4.46
C LEU A 180 4.75 10.97 -3.11
N TRP A 181 4.89 9.65 -2.92
CA TRP A 181 4.54 8.99 -1.68
C TRP A 181 5.38 9.52 -0.50
N LEU A 182 6.70 9.67 -0.69
CA LEU A 182 7.59 10.26 0.32
C LEU A 182 7.20 11.70 0.67
N SER A 183 6.78 12.50 -0.30
CA SER A 183 6.32 13.87 -0.03
C SER A 183 5.08 13.91 0.86
N ARG A 184 4.17 12.93 0.74
CA ARG A 184 3.01 12.81 1.62
C ARG A 184 3.41 12.37 3.04
N VAL A 185 4.35 11.44 3.15
CA VAL A 185 4.94 11.04 4.44
C VAL A 185 5.60 12.23 5.12
N GLU A 186 6.43 12.98 4.41
CA GLU A 186 7.09 14.19 4.94
C GLU A 186 6.07 15.21 5.43
N HIS A 187 5.00 15.46 4.64
CA HIS A 187 3.91 16.34 5.04
C HIS A 187 3.33 15.95 6.40
N TYR A 188 2.99 14.67 6.62
CA TYR A 188 2.43 14.22 7.89
C TYR A 188 3.46 14.19 9.02
N ALA A 189 4.73 13.92 8.72
CA ALA A 189 5.80 13.99 9.70
C ALA A 189 6.02 15.43 10.20
N LEU A 190 6.01 16.43 9.30
CA LEU A 190 6.09 17.85 9.64
C LEU A 190 4.89 18.32 10.49
N LEU A 191 3.72 17.74 10.28
CA LEU A 191 2.53 18.00 11.11
C LEU A 191 2.57 17.24 12.45
N GLY A 192 3.62 16.46 12.75
CA GLY A 192 3.72 15.64 13.95
C GLY A 192 2.70 14.49 14.03
N ARG A 193 2.16 14.05 12.87
CA ARG A 193 1.11 13.03 12.80
C ARG A 193 1.64 11.63 12.48
N MET A 194 2.92 11.51 12.16
CA MET A 194 3.66 10.25 12.02
C MET A 194 5.14 10.47 12.31
N THR A 195 5.82 9.39 12.66
CA THR A 195 7.27 9.39 12.93
C THR A 195 7.91 8.22 12.18
N PRO A 196 8.30 8.41 10.90
CA PRO A 196 8.94 7.34 10.14
C PRO A 196 10.19 6.81 10.84
N PRO A 197 10.37 5.50 10.97
CA PRO A 197 11.58 4.94 11.55
C PRO A 197 12.79 5.20 10.66
N LYS A 198 13.94 5.39 11.29
CA LYS A 198 15.22 5.60 10.59
C LYS A 198 15.89 4.25 10.30
N ALA A 199 16.60 4.17 9.19
CA ALA A 199 17.49 3.04 8.92
C ALA A 199 18.54 2.92 10.05
N GLN A 200 18.82 1.70 10.50
CA GLN A 200 19.98 1.49 11.38
C GLN A 200 21.24 1.73 10.56
N ASN A 201 22.11 2.63 11.03
CA ASN A 201 23.45 2.76 10.48
C ASN A 201 24.16 1.41 10.68
N GLN A 202 24.40 0.69 9.60
CA GLN A 202 25.29 -0.46 9.68
C GLN A 202 26.69 0.06 10.05
N PRO A 203 27.37 -0.55 11.05
CA PRO A 203 28.78 -0.28 11.22
C PRO A 203 29.46 -0.63 9.88
N GLN A 204 30.19 0.33 9.31
CA GLN A 204 31.04 0.06 8.16
C GLN A 204 31.96 -1.09 8.59
N THR A 205 31.81 -2.25 7.97
CA THR A 205 32.81 -3.30 8.07
C THR A 205 34.04 -2.73 7.39
N GLU A 206 34.97 -2.22 8.20
CA GLU A 206 36.32 -1.95 7.75
C GLU A 206 36.87 -3.26 7.17
N ASN A 207 36.96 -3.31 5.86
CA ASN A 207 37.71 -4.35 5.17
C ASN A 207 39.20 -4.08 5.47
N ASN A 208 39.74 -4.82 6.42
CA ASN A 208 41.17 -5.05 6.58
C ASN A 208 41.67 -6.09 5.56
#